data_ba9d8cfe7a1b12d3a812806fc2fe9b46
#
_entry.id   ba9d8cfe7a1b12d3a812806fc2fe9b46
#
_cell.length_a   1.000
_cell.length_b   1.000
_cell.length_c   1.000
_cell.angle_alpha   90.00
_cell.angle_beta   90.00
_cell.angle_gamma   90.00
#
_symmetry.space_group_name_H-M   'P 1'
#
loop_
_entity.id
_entity.type
_entity.pdbx_description
1 polymer ?
#
loop_
_entity_poly.entity_id
_entity_poly.type
_entity_poly.pdbx_seq_one_letter_code
_entity_poly.pdbx_strand_id
1 'polypeptide(L)'
;MEKLDFSRIQTASPYVIEEVSNGVYLFETDQQALYKIEFEEDSPIGNCDTYQFYINNVHHVRAERDVKVKQTVMAILIEFFRVNASVVLYVCDTSDGRQRQRSMLFQRWFQEYDHAEQFTVLFGCIRDENTDNYVGIIVERNNPKYPSVIADFNETLEMFHAQKPE
;
A
#
# COMPACT_ATOMS: atom_id res chain seq x y z
N MET A 1 -9.60 -7.34 10.52
CA MET A 1 -8.14 -7.03 10.66
C MET A 1 -7.76 -7.15 12.12
N GLU A 2 -6.73 -7.91 12.39
CA GLU A 2 -6.17 -8.02 13.73
C GLU A 2 -5.69 -6.66 14.23
N LYS A 3 -5.73 -6.47 15.56
CA LYS A 3 -5.32 -5.20 16.16
C LYS A 3 -3.83 -4.97 15.99
N LEU A 4 -3.45 -3.82 15.43
CA LEU A 4 -2.06 -3.41 15.32
C LEU A 4 -1.56 -2.87 16.67
N ASP A 5 -0.31 -3.19 17.00
CA ASP A 5 0.34 -2.66 18.22
C ASP A 5 0.89 -1.25 17.93
N PHE A 6 0.14 -0.25 18.36
CA PHE A 6 0.51 1.16 18.17
C PHE A 6 1.87 1.52 18.77
N SER A 7 2.22 0.93 19.91
CA SER A 7 3.52 1.16 20.53
C SER A 7 4.69 0.73 19.65
N ARG A 8 4.53 -0.40 18.93
CA ARG A 8 5.55 -0.87 17.98
C ARG A 8 5.65 0.07 16.77
N ILE A 9 4.52 0.52 16.26
CA ILE A 9 4.48 1.49 15.17
C ILE A 9 5.19 2.77 15.56
N GLN A 10 4.84 3.36 16.70
CA GLN A 10 5.41 4.62 17.15
C GLN A 10 6.92 4.52 17.44
N THR A 11 7.37 3.40 17.97
CA THR A 11 8.80 3.17 18.23
C THR A 11 9.61 3.17 16.94
N ALA A 12 9.04 2.64 15.85
CA ALA A 12 9.71 2.58 14.54
C ALA A 12 9.52 3.83 13.69
N SER A 13 8.57 4.70 14.04
CA SER A 13 8.24 5.91 13.28
C SER A 13 9.06 7.12 13.72
N PRO A 14 9.65 7.88 12.76
CA PRO A 14 10.30 9.15 13.10
C PRO A 14 9.32 10.27 13.39
N TYR A 15 8.09 10.20 12.86
CA TYR A 15 7.03 11.16 13.17
C TYR A 15 6.12 10.67 14.28
N VAL A 16 5.60 11.62 15.08
CA VAL A 16 4.55 11.33 16.07
C VAL A 16 3.26 10.99 15.32
N ILE A 17 2.68 9.84 15.66
CA ILE A 17 1.47 9.34 15.04
C ILE A 17 0.30 9.45 16.01
N GLU A 18 -0.86 9.87 15.51
CA GLU A 18 -2.14 9.79 16.20
C GLU A 18 -2.90 8.56 15.72
N GLU A 19 -3.23 7.64 16.61
CA GLU A 19 -4.13 6.53 16.32
C GLU A 19 -5.57 6.98 16.48
N VAL A 20 -6.31 7.07 15.39
CA VAL A 20 -7.74 7.40 15.40
C VAL A 20 -8.56 6.17 15.77
N SER A 21 -8.22 5.04 15.17
CA SER A 21 -8.78 3.71 15.44
C SER A 21 -7.81 2.66 14.90
N ASN A 22 -8.10 1.37 15.14
CA ASN A 22 -7.26 0.32 14.57
C ASN A 22 -7.22 0.41 13.04
N GLY A 23 -6.03 0.63 12.48
CA GLY A 23 -5.84 0.76 11.05
C GLY A 23 -6.09 2.15 10.48
N VAL A 24 -6.29 3.17 11.32
CA VAL A 24 -6.46 4.57 10.89
C VAL A 24 -5.53 5.47 11.69
N TYR A 25 -4.60 6.11 10.99
CA TYR A 25 -3.52 6.90 11.58
C TYR A 25 -3.37 8.24 10.93
N LEU A 26 -2.99 9.24 11.73
CA LEU A 26 -2.67 10.60 11.27
C LEU A 26 -1.25 10.95 11.71
N PHE A 27 -0.51 11.64 10.86
CA PHE A 27 0.75 12.27 11.25
C PHE A 27 1.00 13.53 10.43
N GLU A 28 1.66 14.49 11.06
CA GLU A 28 2.06 15.75 10.42
C GLU A 28 3.57 15.75 10.18
N THR A 29 3.97 16.17 8.99
CA THR A 29 5.38 16.25 8.61
C THR A 29 6.02 17.56 9.10
N ASP A 30 7.35 17.64 9.04
CA ASP A 30 8.10 18.85 9.33
C ASP A 30 7.71 20.03 8.44
N GLN A 31 7.17 19.73 7.24
CA GLN A 31 6.67 20.73 6.28
C GLN A 31 5.17 21.02 6.44
N GLN A 32 4.58 20.59 7.56
CA GLN A 32 3.17 20.81 7.89
C GLN A 32 2.17 20.14 6.92
N ALA A 33 2.59 19.08 6.25
CA ALA A 33 1.67 18.23 5.51
C ALA A 33 1.05 17.20 6.46
N LEU A 34 -0.28 17.12 6.47
CA LEU A 34 -1.03 16.15 7.27
C LEU A 34 -1.34 14.93 6.40
N TYR A 35 -0.86 13.76 6.84
CA TYR A 35 -1.16 12.49 6.17
C TYR A 35 -2.15 11.65 6.98
N LYS A 36 -3.11 11.07 6.28
CA LYS A 36 -3.99 10.04 6.81
C LYS A 36 -3.65 8.71 6.16
N ILE A 37 -3.41 7.71 6.99
CA ILE A 37 -3.19 6.33 6.57
C ILE A 37 -4.40 5.51 7.01
N GLU A 38 -4.92 4.67 6.12
CA GLU A 38 -6.10 3.88 6.40
C GLU A 38 -6.05 2.53 5.69
N PHE A 39 -6.50 1.49 6.40
CA PHE A 39 -6.75 0.16 5.83
C PHE A 39 -8.25 -0.08 5.77
N GLU A 40 -8.75 -0.47 4.61
CA GLU A 40 -10.15 -0.88 4.41
C GLU A 40 -10.21 -2.30 3.87
N GLU A 41 -11.12 -3.10 4.43
CA GLU A 41 -11.37 -4.45 3.93
C GLU A 41 -11.84 -4.39 2.47
N ASP A 42 -11.29 -5.27 1.64
CA ASP A 42 -11.63 -5.41 0.23
C ASP A 42 -11.94 -6.87 -0.09
N SER A 43 -12.37 -7.13 -1.32
CA SER A 43 -12.63 -8.49 -1.79
C SER A 43 -11.37 -9.34 -1.72
N PRO A 44 -11.47 -10.60 -1.25
CA PRO A 44 -10.30 -11.48 -1.16
C PRO A 44 -9.63 -11.69 -2.51
N ILE A 45 -8.30 -11.75 -2.48
CA ILE A 45 -7.48 -12.14 -3.63
C ILE A 45 -6.89 -13.51 -3.33
N GLY A 46 -7.12 -14.48 -4.21
CA GLY A 46 -6.64 -15.85 -4.01
C GLY A 46 -7.18 -16.49 -2.73
N ASN A 47 -8.41 -16.17 -2.33
CA ASN A 47 -9.03 -16.57 -1.06
C ASN A 47 -8.27 -16.07 0.19
N CYS A 48 -7.44 -15.07 0.04
CA CYS A 48 -6.72 -14.43 1.14
C CYS A 48 -7.37 -13.10 1.48
N ASP A 49 -7.57 -12.84 2.77
CA ASP A 49 -8.09 -11.56 3.23
C ASP A 49 -7.24 -10.42 2.68
N THR A 50 -7.89 -9.41 2.15
CA THR A 50 -7.25 -8.30 1.44
C THR A 50 -7.72 -6.99 2.03
N TYR A 51 -6.78 -6.08 2.24
CA TYR A 51 -7.06 -4.73 2.73
C TYR A 51 -6.46 -3.71 1.77
N GLN A 52 -7.29 -2.77 1.33
CA GLN A 52 -6.83 -1.64 0.55
C GLN A 52 -6.15 -0.63 1.49
N PHE A 53 -5.00 -0.18 1.07
CA PHE A 53 -4.17 0.75 1.82
C PHE A 53 -4.25 2.14 1.18
N TYR A 54 -4.64 3.13 1.98
CA TYR A 54 -4.76 4.51 1.55
C TYR A 54 -3.72 5.38 2.22
N ILE A 55 -3.05 6.20 1.42
CA ILE A 55 -2.18 7.29 1.87
C ILE A 55 -2.78 8.58 1.31
N ASN A 56 -3.25 9.45 2.17
CA ASN A 56 -3.88 10.70 1.77
C ASN A 56 -3.18 11.90 2.40
N ASN A 57 -2.72 12.82 1.56
CA ASN A 57 -2.30 14.16 1.98
C ASN A 57 -3.55 15.02 2.13
N VAL A 58 -4.03 15.19 3.36
CA VAL A 58 -5.38 15.69 3.67
C VAL A 58 -5.64 17.09 3.10
N HIS A 59 -4.63 17.95 3.11
CA HIS A 59 -4.76 19.35 2.64
C HIS A 59 -4.14 19.59 1.26
N HIS A 60 -3.71 18.53 0.58
CA HIS A 60 -3.03 18.63 -0.71
C HIS A 60 -1.83 19.60 -0.71
N VAL A 61 -1.16 19.73 0.42
CA VAL A 61 0.05 20.54 0.55
C VAL A 61 1.14 19.93 -0.30
N ARG A 62 1.79 20.75 -1.12
CA ARG A 62 2.94 20.28 -1.91
C ARG A 62 4.05 19.90 -0.93
N ALA A 63 4.35 18.60 -0.87
CA ALA A 63 5.41 18.08 -0.04
C ALA A 63 6.63 17.77 -0.91
N GLU A 64 7.80 18.20 -0.47
CA GLU A 64 9.05 17.73 -1.03
C GLU A 64 9.31 16.29 -0.58
N ARG A 65 10.25 15.63 -1.22
CA ARG A 65 10.67 14.28 -0.88
C ARG A 65 11.09 14.22 0.60
N ASP A 66 10.42 13.39 1.38
CA ASP A 66 10.62 13.26 2.81
C ASP A 66 10.84 11.79 3.18
N VAL A 67 12.07 11.45 3.57
CA VAL A 67 12.44 10.11 3.98
C VAL A 67 11.72 9.66 5.26
N LYS A 68 11.34 10.60 6.11
CA LYS A 68 10.60 10.29 7.34
C LYS A 68 9.17 9.85 7.05
N VAL A 69 8.55 10.35 5.97
CA VAL A 69 7.24 9.84 5.50
C VAL A 69 7.36 8.37 5.12
N LYS A 70 8.36 8.02 4.33
CA LYS A 70 8.65 6.62 3.98
C LYS A 70 8.79 5.74 5.22
N GLN A 71 9.61 6.16 6.17
CA GLN A 71 9.87 5.40 7.40
C GLN A 71 8.61 5.24 8.25
N THR A 72 7.78 6.27 8.34
CA THR A 72 6.51 6.23 9.06
C THR A 72 5.51 5.27 8.42
N VAL A 73 5.34 5.37 7.10
CA VAL A 73 4.46 4.47 6.34
C VAL A 73 4.92 3.03 6.44
N MET A 74 6.22 2.79 6.30
CA MET A 74 6.78 1.44 6.41
C MET A 74 6.62 0.86 7.82
N ALA A 75 6.74 1.68 8.87
CA ALA A 75 6.49 1.23 10.25
C ALA A 75 5.06 0.68 10.41
N ILE A 76 4.08 1.36 9.83
CA ILE A 76 2.67 0.92 9.85
C ILE A 76 2.47 -0.38 9.07
N LEU A 77 3.01 -0.45 7.85
CA LEU A 77 2.87 -1.63 7.00
C LEU A 77 3.55 -2.87 7.58
N ILE A 78 4.74 -2.71 8.15
CA ILE A 78 5.46 -3.84 8.76
C ILE A 78 4.70 -4.38 9.96
N GLU A 79 4.12 -3.51 10.81
CA GLU A 79 3.28 -3.95 11.91
C GLU A 79 2.01 -4.66 11.40
N PHE A 80 1.40 -4.16 10.34
CA PHE A 80 0.26 -4.84 9.71
C PHE A 80 0.62 -6.29 9.35
N PHE A 81 1.72 -6.49 8.64
CA PHE A 81 2.14 -7.83 8.21
C PHE A 81 2.62 -8.72 9.35
N ARG A 82 3.08 -8.13 10.44
CA ARG A 82 3.46 -8.92 11.62
C ARG A 82 2.28 -9.68 12.21
N VAL A 83 1.09 -9.10 12.20
CA VAL A 83 -0.11 -9.67 12.84
C VAL A 83 -1.18 -10.15 11.87
N ASN A 84 -1.09 -9.80 10.60
CA ASN A 84 -2.05 -10.20 9.58
C ASN A 84 -1.38 -10.98 8.46
N ALA A 85 -1.81 -12.23 8.24
CA ALA A 85 -1.43 -13.00 7.05
C ALA A 85 -2.37 -12.66 5.90
N SER A 86 -2.31 -11.42 5.43
CA SER A 86 -3.25 -10.82 4.48
C SER A 86 -2.52 -10.16 3.32
N VAL A 87 -3.26 -9.78 2.30
CA VAL A 87 -2.77 -9.01 1.15
C VAL A 87 -3.05 -7.54 1.39
N VAL A 88 -2.07 -6.70 1.10
CA VAL A 88 -2.28 -5.26 0.97
C VAL A 88 -2.48 -4.91 -0.50
N LEU A 89 -3.60 -4.28 -0.81
CA LEU A 89 -3.93 -3.75 -2.13
C LEU A 89 -3.66 -2.25 -2.12
N TYR A 90 -2.91 -1.78 -3.11
CA TYR A 90 -2.58 -0.37 -3.26
C TYR A 90 -3.03 0.14 -4.62
N VAL A 91 -3.90 1.14 -4.62
CA VAL A 91 -4.40 1.79 -5.83
C VAL A 91 -3.86 3.22 -5.87
N CYS A 92 -3.15 3.57 -6.94
CA CYS A 92 -2.57 4.90 -7.09
C CYS A 92 -3.63 5.90 -7.56
N ASP A 93 -3.72 7.02 -6.87
CA ASP A 93 -4.63 8.11 -7.25
C ASP A 93 -4.27 8.66 -8.63
N THR A 94 -5.28 8.82 -9.48
CA THR A 94 -5.15 9.28 -10.86
C THR A 94 -5.46 10.76 -11.03
N SER A 95 -5.90 11.46 -9.97
CA SER A 95 -6.44 12.82 -10.05
C SER A 95 -5.44 13.86 -10.57
N ASP A 96 -4.14 13.66 -10.36
CA ASP A 96 -3.07 14.59 -10.77
C ASP A 96 -2.16 14.02 -11.89
N GLY A 97 -2.50 12.86 -12.45
CA GLY A 97 -1.71 12.20 -13.50
C GLY A 97 -0.38 11.62 -13.04
N ARG A 98 -0.12 11.53 -11.73
CA ARG A 98 1.14 11.02 -11.16
C ARG A 98 1.05 9.60 -10.62
N GLN A 99 0.06 8.84 -11.02
CA GLN A 99 -0.16 7.48 -10.53
C GLN A 99 1.03 6.54 -10.83
N ARG A 100 1.66 6.69 -11.98
CA ARG A 100 2.84 5.90 -12.34
C ARG A 100 4.01 6.18 -11.39
N GLN A 101 4.29 7.44 -11.11
CA GLN A 101 5.37 7.85 -10.22
C GLN A 101 5.12 7.35 -8.79
N ARG A 102 3.87 7.39 -8.32
CA ARG A 102 3.51 6.85 -7.00
C ARG A 102 3.71 5.34 -6.93
N SER A 103 3.32 4.59 -7.98
CA SER A 103 3.52 3.14 -8.00
C SER A 103 5.01 2.79 -7.95
N MET A 104 5.85 3.50 -8.71
CA MET A 104 7.29 3.29 -8.73
C MET A 104 7.94 3.64 -7.39
N LEU A 105 7.50 4.72 -6.75
CA LEU A 105 7.98 5.14 -5.44
C LEU A 105 7.67 4.08 -4.38
N PHE A 106 6.45 3.57 -4.37
CA PHE A 106 5.99 2.56 -3.43
C PHE A 106 6.76 1.24 -3.60
N GLN A 107 6.97 0.81 -4.84
CA GLN A 107 7.81 -0.35 -5.14
C GLN A 107 9.23 -0.17 -4.61
N ARG A 108 9.82 1.00 -4.80
CA ARG A 108 11.17 1.31 -4.33
C ARG A 108 11.25 1.23 -2.80
N TRP A 109 10.26 1.71 -2.08
CA TRP A 109 10.24 1.65 -0.62
C TRP A 109 10.36 0.22 -0.12
N PHE A 110 9.67 -0.73 -0.74
CA PHE A 110 9.79 -2.14 -0.39
C PHE A 110 11.12 -2.77 -0.83
N GLN A 111 11.64 -2.37 -1.98
CA GLN A 111 12.94 -2.87 -2.46
C GLN A 111 14.10 -2.40 -1.57
N GLU A 112 14.00 -1.22 -1.00
CA GLU A 112 15.02 -0.64 -0.11
C GLU A 112 14.87 -1.09 1.35
N TYR A 113 13.81 -1.81 1.69
CA TYR A 113 13.61 -2.34 3.02
C TYR A 113 14.61 -3.46 3.32
N ASP A 114 15.17 -3.47 4.56
CA ASP A 114 16.23 -4.41 4.97
C ASP A 114 15.85 -5.89 4.82
N HIS A 115 14.55 -6.20 4.89
CA HIS A 115 14.02 -7.55 4.74
C HIS A 115 13.12 -7.65 3.49
N ALA A 116 13.54 -7.02 2.40
CA ALA A 116 12.78 -6.98 1.15
C ALA A 116 12.45 -8.38 0.60
N GLU A 117 13.32 -9.37 0.86
CA GLU A 117 13.14 -10.75 0.46
C GLU A 117 11.92 -11.44 1.09
N GLN A 118 11.36 -10.87 2.15
CA GLN A 118 10.16 -11.40 2.82
C GLN A 118 8.88 -11.06 2.05
N PHE A 119 8.93 -10.09 1.14
CA PHE A 119 7.76 -9.57 0.45
C PHE A 119 7.86 -9.75 -1.06
N THR A 120 6.70 -9.95 -1.68
CA THR A 120 6.53 -9.77 -3.11
C THR A 120 5.61 -8.58 -3.33
N VAL A 121 6.04 -7.67 -4.20
CA VAL A 121 5.28 -6.50 -4.63
C VAL A 121 5.05 -6.62 -6.12
N LEU A 122 3.78 -6.71 -6.53
CA LEU A 122 3.40 -6.77 -7.93
C LEU A 122 2.54 -5.57 -8.28
N PHE A 123 2.80 -4.97 -9.43
CA PHE A 123 1.99 -3.90 -9.98
C PHE A 123 1.50 -4.24 -11.36
N GLY A 124 0.29 -3.78 -11.65
CA GLY A 124 -0.28 -3.83 -12.98
C GLY A 124 -0.87 -2.47 -13.37
N CYS A 125 -0.95 -2.24 -14.67
CA CYS A 125 -1.63 -1.09 -15.23
C CYS A 125 -2.95 -1.58 -15.83
N ILE A 126 -4.05 -1.00 -15.36
CA ILE A 126 -5.38 -1.25 -15.90
C ILE A 126 -5.80 0.01 -16.64
N ARG A 127 -5.93 -0.08 -17.95
CA ARG A 127 -6.41 1.04 -18.76
C ARG A 127 -7.92 0.98 -18.85
N ASP A 128 -8.59 2.02 -18.37
CA ASP A 128 -10.01 2.23 -18.49
C ASP A 128 -10.24 3.54 -19.26
N GLU A 129 -10.96 3.43 -20.39
CA GLU A 129 -11.15 4.55 -21.32
C GLU A 129 -9.80 5.17 -21.72
N ASN A 130 -9.50 6.37 -21.22
CA ASN A 130 -8.24 7.08 -21.51
C ASN A 130 -7.34 7.22 -20.28
N THR A 131 -7.64 6.49 -19.19
CA THR A 131 -6.90 6.61 -17.93
C THR A 131 -6.15 5.33 -17.64
N ASP A 132 -4.86 5.46 -17.36
CA ASP A 132 -4.03 4.37 -16.86
C ASP A 132 -4.15 4.32 -15.33
N ASN A 133 -4.75 3.25 -14.82
CA ASN A 133 -4.86 2.99 -13.40
C ASN A 133 -3.77 2.00 -12.97
N TYR A 134 -2.98 2.38 -11.99
CA TYR A 134 -1.96 1.51 -11.43
C TYR A 134 -2.46 0.91 -10.13
N VAL A 135 -2.45 -0.41 -10.08
CA VAL A 135 -2.84 -1.17 -8.92
C VAL A 135 -1.70 -2.11 -8.53
N GLY A 136 -1.46 -2.23 -7.25
CA GLY A 136 -0.40 -3.10 -6.75
C GLY A 136 -0.87 -3.94 -5.59
N ILE A 137 -0.22 -5.07 -5.39
CA ILE A 137 -0.38 -5.89 -4.19
C ILE A 137 0.96 -6.10 -3.51
N ILE A 138 0.88 -6.24 -2.19
CA ILE A 138 2.00 -6.64 -1.35
C ILE A 138 1.55 -7.86 -0.57
N VAL A 139 2.35 -8.90 -0.62
CA VAL A 139 2.09 -10.15 0.10
C VAL A 139 3.40 -10.72 0.61
N GLU A 140 3.36 -11.30 1.81
CA GLU A 140 4.52 -12.01 2.34
C GLU A 140 4.74 -13.32 1.58
N ARG A 141 6.00 -13.64 1.27
CA ARG A 141 6.33 -14.88 0.57
C ARG A 141 6.02 -16.14 1.39
N ASN A 142 6.02 -16.02 2.71
CA ASN A 142 5.66 -17.13 3.61
C ASN A 142 4.14 -17.21 3.88
N ASN A 143 3.33 -16.35 3.29
CA ASN A 143 1.87 -16.46 3.41
C ASN A 143 1.42 -17.82 2.85
N PRO A 144 0.62 -18.60 3.60
CA PRO A 144 0.15 -19.92 3.13
C PRO A 144 -0.61 -19.87 1.82
N LYS A 145 -1.23 -18.72 1.50
CA LYS A 145 -2.01 -18.50 0.27
C LYS A 145 -1.23 -17.77 -0.82
N TYR A 146 0.07 -17.60 -0.64
CA TYR A 146 0.93 -16.88 -1.58
C TYR A 146 0.76 -17.34 -3.04
N PRO A 147 0.82 -18.65 -3.37
CA PRO A 147 0.68 -19.08 -4.77
C PRO A 147 -0.67 -18.70 -5.38
N SER A 148 -1.77 -18.84 -4.63
CA SER A 148 -3.10 -18.50 -5.12
C SER A 148 -3.30 -17.00 -5.25
N VAL A 149 -2.69 -16.20 -4.37
CA VAL A 149 -2.71 -14.72 -4.45
C VAL A 149 -2.03 -14.25 -5.74
N ILE A 150 -0.83 -14.76 -6.01
CA ILE A 150 -0.06 -14.39 -7.21
C ILE A 150 -0.81 -14.80 -8.48
N ALA A 151 -1.33 -16.01 -8.51
CA ALA A 151 -2.08 -16.53 -9.67
C ALA A 151 -3.35 -15.70 -9.93
N ASP A 152 -4.13 -15.40 -8.90
CA ASP A 152 -5.36 -14.62 -9.01
C ASP A 152 -5.08 -13.19 -9.50
N PHE A 153 -4.08 -12.53 -8.92
CA PHE A 153 -3.70 -11.18 -9.34
C PHE A 153 -3.27 -11.13 -10.81
N ASN A 154 -2.41 -12.04 -11.23
CA ASN A 154 -1.94 -12.11 -12.61
C ASN A 154 -3.07 -12.43 -13.59
N GLU A 155 -3.95 -13.35 -13.22
CA GLU A 155 -5.14 -13.71 -14.03
C GLU A 155 -6.08 -12.51 -14.19
N THR A 156 -6.31 -11.76 -13.12
CA THR A 156 -7.14 -10.54 -13.16
C THR A 156 -6.54 -9.50 -14.09
N LEU A 157 -5.23 -9.27 -14.04
CA LEU A 157 -4.55 -8.35 -14.95
C LEU A 157 -4.70 -8.78 -16.42
N GLU A 158 -4.52 -10.07 -16.69
CA GLU A 158 -4.68 -10.63 -18.07
C GLU A 158 -6.10 -10.43 -18.59
N MET A 159 -7.11 -10.63 -17.75
CA MET A 159 -8.51 -10.41 -18.14
C MET A 159 -8.76 -8.96 -18.56
N PHE A 160 -8.21 -7.98 -17.85
CA PHE A 160 -8.34 -6.57 -18.22
C PHE A 160 -7.59 -6.23 -19.51
N HIS A 161 -6.46 -6.86 -19.77
CA HIS A 161 -5.74 -6.70 -21.05
C HIS A 161 -6.48 -7.32 -22.24
N ALA A 162 -7.13 -8.47 -22.02
CA ALA A 162 -7.89 -9.17 -23.05
C ALA A 162 -9.19 -8.45 -23.45
N GLN A 163 -9.74 -7.61 -22.60
CA GLN A 163 -10.99 -6.88 -22.82
C GLN A 163 -10.82 -5.54 -23.56
N LYS A 164 -9.63 -5.20 -24.00
CA LYS A 164 -9.44 -3.98 -24.80
C LYS A 164 -10.15 -4.16 -26.16
N PRO A 165 -11.11 -3.28 -26.50
CA PRO A 165 -11.59 -3.25 -27.88
C PRO A 165 -10.40 -2.85 -28.78
N GLU A 166 -10.24 -3.60 -29.83
CA GLU A 166 -9.27 -3.25 -30.86
C GLU A 166 -9.59 -1.89 -31.50
#